data_ed4914f940cb76020ad86800ccea021a
#
_entry.id   ed4914f940cb76020ad86800ccea021a
#
_cell.length_a   1.000
_cell.length_b   1.000
_cell.length_c   1.000
_cell.angle_alpha   90.00
_cell.angle_beta   90.00
_cell.angle_gamma   90.00
#
_symmetry.space_group_name_H-M   'P 1'
#
loop_
_entity.id
_entity.type
_entity.pdbx_description
1 polymer ?
#
loop_
_entity_poly.entity_id
_entity_poly.type
_entity_poly.pdbx_seq_one_letter_code
_entity_poly.pdbx_strand_id
1 'polypeptide(L)'
;MLVQRMEKVAEKNAITVEIKAVGFEEFNELIDEYDCCLLGPQIKYKLPEFKAIADAKEKPIAVINMVDYGMMNGEKVLKDALAMIN
;
A
#
# COMPACT_ATOMS: atom_id res chain seq x y z
N MET A 1 1.51 -11.61 -8.84
CA MET A 1 1.11 -10.26 -8.50
C MET A 1 1.39 -9.97 -7.03
N LEU A 2 1.87 -8.78 -6.72
CA LEU A 2 2.29 -8.44 -5.35
C LEU A 2 1.16 -8.52 -4.33
N VAL A 3 -0.02 -8.02 -4.67
CA VAL A 3 -1.18 -8.07 -3.77
C VAL A 3 -1.49 -9.48 -3.33
N GLN A 4 -1.47 -10.43 -4.24
CA GLN A 4 -1.73 -11.83 -3.93
C GLN A 4 -0.68 -12.39 -2.97
N ARG A 5 0.57 -11.99 -3.13
CA ARG A 5 1.63 -12.42 -2.23
C ARG A 5 1.47 -11.85 -0.84
N MET A 6 1.07 -10.58 -0.75
CA MET A 6 0.79 -9.94 0.53
C MET A 6 -0.39 -10.61 1.24
N GLU A 7 -1.43 -10.94 0.49
CA GLU A 7 -2.59 -11.64 1.04
C GLU A 7 -2.23 -13.03 1.57
N LYS A 8 -1.38 -13.76 0.85
CA LYS A 8 -0.91 -15.08 1.30
C LYS A 8 -0.09 -14.99 2.58
N VAL A 9 0.77 -13.99 2.69
CA VAL A 9 1.57 -13.78 3.89
C VAL A 9 0.67 -13.44 5.06
N ALA A 10 -0.31 -12.58 4.87
CA ALA A 10 -1.27 -12.21 5.90
C ALA A 10 -2.05 -13.44 6.39
N GLU A 11 -2.51 -14.26 5.47
CA GLU A 11 -3.24 -15.49 5.80
C GLU A 11 -2.37 -16.46 6.58
N LYS A 12 -1.13 -16.64 6.15
CA LYS A 12 -0.17 -17.54 6.79
C LYS A 12 0.11 -17.13 8.23
N ASN A 13 0.13 -15.84 8.49
CA ASN A 13 0.43 -15.29 9.82
C ASN A 13 -0.82 -14.92 10.62
N ALA A 14 -2.00 -15.34 10.15
CA ALA A 14 -3.29 -15.06 10.79
C ALA A 14 -3.54 -13.57 11.00
N ILE A 15 -3.12 -12.74 10.04
CA ILE A 15 -3.32 -11.30 10.06
C ILE A 15 -4.57 -10.97 9.24
N THR A 16 -5.51 -10.27 9.85
CA THR A 16 -6.73 -9.86 9.14
C THR A 16 -6.46 -8.53 8.44
N VAL A 17 -6.36 -8.57 7.11
CA VAL A 17 -6.14 -7.37 6.30
C VAL A 17 -6.97 -7.46 5.03
N GLU A 18 -7.34 -6.31 4.50
CA GLU A 18 -7.94 -6.21 3.18
C GLU A 18 -7.00 -5.42 2.29
N ILE A 19 -6.59 -6.01 1.17
CA ILE A 19 -5.61 -5.43 0.26
C ILE A 19 -6.26 -5.30 -1.12
N LYS A 20 -6.21 -4.10 -1.68
CA LYS A 20 -6.78 -3.84 -3.00
C LYS A 20 -5.82 -3.01 -3.85
N ALA A 21 -5.58 -3.46 -5.07
CA ALA A 21 -4.83 -2.69 -6.05
C ALA A 21 -5.80 -1.86 -6.88
N VAL A 22 -5.58 -0.56 -6.96
CA VAL A 22 -6.47 0.35 -7.70
C VAL A 22 -5.67 1.31 -8.55
N GLY A 23 -6.31 1.87 -9.57
CA GLY A 23 -5.75 2.97 -10.34
C GLY A 23 -5.88 4.27 -9.54
N PHE A 24 -5.14 5.31 -9.91
CA PHE A 24 -5.19 6.55 -9.15
C PHE A 24 -6.50 7.31 -9.31
N GLU A 25 -7.33 6.98 -10.29
CA GLU A 25 -8.67 7.56 -10.39
C GLU A 25 -9.57 7.11 -9.24
N GLU A 26 -9.35 5.88 -8.74
CA GLU A 26 -10.13 5.30 -7.66
C GLU A 26 -9.56 5.66 -6.28
N PHE A 27 -8.35 6.20 -6.24
CA PHE A 27 -7.65 6.48 -4.99
C PHE A 27 -8.46 7.43 -4.08
N ASN A 28 -8.99 8.52 -4.63
CA ASN A 28 -9.76 9.49 -3.86
C ASN A 28 -10.99 8.89 -3.20
N GLU A 29 -11.63 7.94 -3.87
CA GLU A 29 -12.84 7.31 -3.37
C GLU A 29 -12.55 6.26 -2.32
N LEU A 30 -11.42 5.57 -2.46
CA LEU A 30 -11.11 4.41 -1.63
C LEU A 30 -10.22 4.72 -0.43
N ILE A 31 -9.52 5.85 -0.43
CA ILE A 31 -8.61 6.19 0.66
C ILE A 31 -9.30 6.22 2.03
N ASP A 32 -10.57 6.61 2.07
CA ASP A 32 -11.33 6.68 3.30
C ASP A 32 -11.66 5.29 3.86
N GLU A 33 -11.67 4.27 3.00
CA GLU A 33 -12.03 2.90 3.40
C GLU A 33 -10.82 2.09 3.87
N TYR A 34 -9.61 2.57 3.61
CA TYR A 34 -8.38 1.85 3.92
C TYR A 34 -7.52 2.63 4.90
N ASP A 35 -6.67 1.92 5.64
CA ASP A 35 -5.86 2.52 6.69
C ASP A 35 -4.56 3.13 6.20
N CYS A 36 -4.07 2.72 5.03
CA CYS A 36 -2.85 3.28 4.45
C CYS A 36 -2.83 3.06 2.95
N CYS A 37 -1.89 3.72 2.30
CA CYS A 37 -1.70 3.61 0.86
C CYS A 37 -0.24 3.33 0.53
N LEU A 38 -0.01 2.45 -0.45
CA LEU A 38 1.32 2.17 -0.97
C LEU A 38 1.33 2.43 -2.47
N LEU A 39 2.28 3.23 -2.93
CA LEU A 39 2.44 3.54 -4.35
C LEU A 39 3.49 2.64 -4.98
N GLY A 40 3.19 2.12 -6.18
CA GLY A 40 4.19 1.40 -6.94
C GLY A 40 5.36 2.31 -7.32
N PRO A 41 6.58 1.77 -7.40
CA PRO A 41 7.76 2.61 -7.70
C PRO A 41 7.67 3.32 -9.05
N GLN A 42 6.94 2.77 -10.01
CA GLN A 42 6.80 3.37 -11.32
C GLN A 42 5.98 4.66 -11.31
N ILE A 43 5.22 4.92 -10.25
CA ILE A 43 4.44 6.15 -10.11
C ILE A 43 4.87 6.97 -8.91
N LYS A 44 6.10 6.79 -8.45
CA LYS A 44 6.61 7.54 -7.29
C LYS A 44 6.59 9.05 -7.49
N TYR A 45 6.63 9.50 -8.73
CA TYR A 45 6.55 10.94 -9.05
C TYR A 45 5.19 11.54 -8.68
N LYS A 46 4.19 10.72 -8.46
CA LYS A 46 2.87 11.14 -8.02
C LYS A 46 2.76 11.27 -6.49
N LEU A 47 3.80 10.89 -5.76
CA LEU A 47 3.76 10.90 -4.30
C LEU A 47 3.34 12.25 -3.71
N PRO A 48 3.89 13.40 -4.15
CA PRO A 48 3.48 14.68 -3.56
C PRO A 48 1.99 14.94 -3.70
N GLU A 49 1.39 14.57 -4.83
CA GLU A 49 -0.03 14.75 -5.11
C GLU A 49 -0.88 13.84 -4.22
N PHE A 50 -0.54 12.57 -4.17
CA PHE A 50 -1.27 11.60 -3.34
C PHE A 50 -1.04 11.83 -1.86
N LYS A 51 0.16 12.28 -1.49
CA LYS A 51 0.47 12.58 -0.09
C LYS A 51 -0.41 13.72 0.44
N ALA A 52 -0.65 14.75 -0.38
CA ALA A 52 -1.54 15.82 0.02
C ALA A 52 -2.96 15.31 0.30
N ILE A 53 -3.44 14.39 -0.53
CA ILE A 53 -4.77 13.78 -0.34
C ILE A 53 -4.79 12.91 0.92
N ALA A 54 -3.77 12.07 1.07
CA ALA A 54 -3.67 11.17 2.22
C ALA A 54 -3.54 11.93 3.54
N ASP A 55 -2.74 13.00 3.55
CA ASP A 55 -2.57 13.83 4.74
C ASP A 55 -3.89 14.51 5.14
N ALA A 56 -4.67 14.96 4.16
CA ALA A 56 -5.98 15.55 4.42
C ALA A 56 -6.95 14.55 5.05
N LYS A 57 -6.75 13.27 4.80
CA LYS A 57 -7.55 12.18 5.38
C LYS A 57 -6.88 11.53 6.59
N GLU A 58 -5.72 12.04 6.99
CA GLU A 58 -4.91 11.49 8.08
C GLU A 58 -4.54 10.03 7.88
N LYS A 59 -4.23 9.66 6.62
CA LYS A 59 -3.82 8.31 6.26
C LYS A 59 -2.33 8.30 5.89
N PRO A 60 -1.54 7.33 6.37
CA PRO A 60 -0.14 7.22 5.96
C PRO A 60 -0.03 6.76 4.52
N ILE A 61 0.99 7.24 3.84
CA ILE A 61 1.27 6.88 2.44
C ILE A 61 2.77 6.74 2.25
N ALA A 62 3.18 5.77 1.45
CA ALA A 62 4.58 5.55 1.14
C ALA A 62 4.72 4.92 -0.25
N VAL A 63 5.94 4.98 -0.80
CA VAL A 63 6.27 4.32 -2.06
C VAL A 63 6.89 2.97 -1.75
N ILE A 64 6.44 1.93 -2.43
CA ILE A 64 7.02 0.58 -2.29
C ILE A 64 8.46 0.62 -2.78
N ASN A 65 9.37 -0.02 -2.04
CA ASN A 65 10.76 -0.14 -2.45
C ASN A 65 10.84 -0.86 -3.80
N MET A 66 11.63 -0.29 -4.71
CA MET A 66 11.75 -0.83 -6.07
C MET A 66 12.22 -2.29 -6.09
N VAL A 67 13.16 -2.64 -5.22
CA VAL A 67 13.67 -4.02 -5.13
C VAL A 67 12.59 -4.95 -4.64
N ASP A 68 11.89 -4.57 -3.58
CA ASP A 68 10.81 -5.39 -3.01
C ASP A 68 9.67 -5.58 -4.00
N TYR A 69 9.35 -4.53 -4.74
CA TYR A 69 8.31 -4.60 -5.76
C TYR A 69 8.73 -5.51 -6.93
N GLY A 70 9.95 -5.36 -7.40
CA GLY A 70 10.47 -6.16 -8.50
C GLY A 70 10.56 -7.64 -8.16
N MET A 71 10.88 -7.97 -6.91
CA MET A 71 10.96 -9.33 -6.43
C MET A 71 9.62 -9.87 -5.92
N MET A 72 8.59 -9.03 -5.93
CA MET A 72 7.27 -9.36 -5.38
C MET A 72 7.36 -9.84 -3.93
N ASN A 73 8.16 -9.15 -3.13
CA ASN A 73 8.38 -9.48 -1.73
C ASN A 73 7.18 -9.02 -0.89
N GLY A 74 6.11 -9.80 -0.94
CA GLY A 74 4.87 -9.48 -0.23
C GLY A 74 5.03 -9.40 1.27
N GLU A 75 5.90 -10.22 1.85
CA GLU A 75 6.15 -10.20 3.29
C GLU A 75 6.72 -8.86 3.75
N LYS A 76 7.75 -8.36 3.07
CA LYS A 76 8.38 -7.10 3.41
C LYS A 76 7.42 -5.93 3.21
N VAL A 77 6.70 -5.91 2.09
CA VAL A 77 5.77 -4.84 1.77
C VAL A 77 4.61 -4.82 2.77
N LEU A 78 4.06 -5.98 3.11
CA LEU A 78 2.98 -6.07 4.10
C LEU A 78 3.45 -5.62 5.47
N LYS A 79 4.64 -6.04 5.87
CA LYS A 79 5.23 -5.66 7.15
C LYS A 79 5.42 -4.15 7.25
N ASP A 80 5.91 -3.53 6.17
CA ASP A 80 6.09 -2.09 6.12
C ASP A 80 4.74 -1.36 6.21
N ALA A 81 3.72 -1.89 5.53
CA ALA A 81 2.38 -1.31 5.58
C ALA A 81 1.79 -1.36 6.98
N LEU A 82 1.94 -2.50 7.65
CA LEU A 82 1.43 -2.66 9.02
C LEU A 82 2.15 -1.75 10.01
N ALA A 83 3.44 -1.52 9.80
CA ALA A 83 4.22 -0.60 10.63
C ALA A 83 3.75 0.84 10.46
N MET A 84 3.27 1.21 9.28
CA MET A 84 2.74 2.54 9.02
C MET A 84 1.42 2.80 9.76
N ILE A 85 0.61 1.77 9.93
CA ILE A 85 -0.69 1.87 10.59
C ILE A 85 -0.52 1.94 12.11
N ASN A 86 0.42 1.21 12.60
CA ASN A 86 0.71 1.15 14.03
C ASN A 86 1.65 2.28 14.45
#